data_45e7efface8465482f0bd12408a6ee36
#
_entry.id   45e7efface8465482f0bd12408a6ee36
#
_cell.length_a   1.000
_cell.length_b   1.000
_cell.length_c   1.000
_cell.angle_alpha   90.00
_cell.angle_beta   90.00
_cell.angle_gamma   90.00
#
_symmetry.space_group_name_H-M   'P 1'
#
loop_
_entity.id
_entity.type
_entity.pdbx_description
1 polymer ?
#
loop_
_entity_poly.entity_id
_entity_poly.type
_entity_poly.pdbx_seq_one_letter_code
_entity_poly.pdbx_strand_id
1 'polypeptide(L)'
;KPLIEIAGKTIIQRIVELVQKNSSKKISHISFIITNEDNSTEKQLSIICAHYNIKHSIYYQHDPQGTAHAIYCAKDRLTGPVLIIFADTLFETDFNFPLNADGCVFVKEVDDPSAYGVVKNDHKGRILEFVEKPSINISNLAIVGIYYFSEGTMLANAINYILTNKLKDKGEYQITTALENMKNEGLQFLSFKINKWFDFGTPKTLLDSHHKILKQENPTIKSFVDTIITPPCYIADGVKIEGSKIGPNVSIGKNTNITSSEIKNTIVQSNCNIKGAHFNNSILGNFVEYDRDFKDVNIGDYSKFK
;
A
#
# COMPACT_ATOMS: atom_id res chain seq x y z
N LYS A 1 3.47 7.64 -1.63
CA LYS A 1 2.21 6.92 -1.92
C LYS A 1 1.52 6.37 -0.65
N PRO A 2 2.17 5.67 0.28
CA PRO A 2 1.50 5.06 1.44
C PRO A 2 0.76 6.03 2.37
N LEU A 3 1.08 7.32 2.29
CA LEU A 3 0.44 8.40 3.06
C LEU A 3 -0.68 9.11 2.30
N ILE A 4 -1.05 8.66 1.10
CA ILE A 4 -2.24 9.15 0.40
C ILE A 4 -3.47 8.78 1.23
N GLU A 5 -4.32 9.78 1.49
CA GLU A 5 -5.60 9.58 2.18
C GLU A 5 -6.66 9.12 1.17
N ILE A 6 -7.32 8.02 1.52
CA ILE A 6 -8.45 7.45 0.81
C ILE A 6 -9.62 7.36 1.78
N ALA A 7 -10.71 8.03 1.48
CA ALA A 7 -11.87 8.09 2.38
C ALA A 7 -11.47 8.46 3.83
N GLY A 8 -10.59 9.48 3.97
CA GLY A 8 -10.20 10.06 5.26
C GLY A 8 -9.13 9.31 6.06
N LYS A 9 -8.57 8.23 5.52
CA LYS A 9 -7.48 7.49 6.17
C LYS A 9 -6.34 7.23 5.20
N THR A 10 -5.10 7.33 5.67
CA THR A 10 -3.94 6.93 4.87
C THR A 10 -3.92 5.40 4.66
N ILE A 11 -3.25 4.95 3.60
CA ILE A 11 -3.09 3.50 3.33
C ILE A 11 -2.40 2.83 4.51
N ILE A 12 -1.33 3.43 5.05
CA ILE A 12 -0.61 2.92 6.23
C ILE A 12 -1.53 2.84 7.45
N GLN A 13 -2.35 3.85 7.72
CA GLN A 13 -3.30 3.80 8.83
C GLN A 13 -4.26 2.62 8.67
N ARG A 14 -4.78 2.37 7.46
CA ARG A 14 -5.65 1.24 7.18
C ARG A 14 -4.96 -0.10 7.40
N ILE A 15 -3.69 -0.23 7.00
CA ILE A 15 -2.89 -1.44 7.24
C ILE A 15 -2.73 -1.67 8.74
N VAL A 16 -2.36 -0.65 9.52
CA VAL A 16 -2.19 -0.75 10.97
C VAL A 16 -3.49 -1.15 11.64
N GLU A 17 -4.63 -0.52 11.30
CA GLU A 17 -5.96 -0.87 11.83
C GLU A 17 -6.33 -2.32 11.52
N LEU A 18 -6.11 -2.75 10.28
CA LEU A 18 -6.43 -4.09 9.82
C LEU A 18 -5.64 -5.16 10.59
N VAL A 19 -4.33 -4.95 10.73
CA VAL A 19 -3.47 -5.90 11.44
C VAL A 19 -3.80 -5.92 12.94
N GLN A 20 -4.06 -4.78 13.55
CA GLN A 20 -4.50 -4.69 14.95
C GLN A 20 -5.82 -5.42 15.20
N LYS A 21 -6.76 -5.29 14.28
CA LYS A 21 -8.10 -5.89 14.41
C LYS A 21 -8.07 -7.41 14.22
N ASN A 22 -7.27 -7.91 13.27
CA ASN A 22 -7.35 -9.29 12.80
C ASN A 22 -6.21 -10.17 13.34
N SER A 23 -5.21 -9.60 14.03
CA SER A 23 -4.14 -10.41 14.64
C SER A 23 -4.54 -10.93 16.01
N SER A 24 -4.43 -12.24 16.21
CA SER A 24 -4.58 -12.88 17.53
C SER A 24 -3.46 -12.50 18.52
N LYS A 25 -2.31 -12.02 17.99
CA LYS A 25 -1.17 -11.54 18.79
C LYS A 25 -1.09 -10.03 18.71
N LYS A 26 -0.90 -9.37 19.86
CA LYS A 26 -0.70 -7.93 19.92
C LYS A 26 0.59 -7.53 19.21
N ILE A 27 0.52 -6.55 18.31
CA ILE A 27 1.70 -5.95 17.70
C ILE A 27 2.40 -5.11 18.77
N SER A 28 3.65 -5.43 19.04
CA SER A 28 4.46 -4.71 20.02
C SER A 28 5.26 -3.57 19.43
N HIS A 29 5.64 -3.70 18.14
CA HIS A 29 6.51 -2.76 17.45
C HIS A 29 6.25 -2.78 15.94
N ILE A 30 6.35 -1.62 15.28
CA ILE A 30 6.33 -1.48 13.83
C ILE A 30 7.63 -0.82 13.38
N SER A 31 8.29 -1.42 12.40
CA SER A 31 9.45 -0.84 11.72
C SER A 31 9.03 -0.35 10.33
N PHE A 32 9.19 0.93 10.07
CA PHE A 32 8.95 1.50 8.75
C PHE A 32 10.26 1.66 8.00
N ILE A 33 10.29 1.21 6.76
CA ILE A 33 11.42 1.42 5.86
C ILE A 33 10.99 2.45 4.81
N ILE A 34 11.65 3.58 4.79
CA ILE A 34 11.39 4.68 3.85
C ILE A 34 12.64 4.98 3.02
N THR A 35 12.47 5.64 1.87
CA THR A 35 13.57 5.86 0.93
C THR A 35 14.51 6.97 1.39
N ASN A 36 13.94 8.08 1.89
CA ASN A 36 14.72 9.27 2.28
C ASN A 36 14.24 9.79 3.63
N GLU A 37 15.13 10.50 4.31
CA GLU A 37 14.76 11.30 5.47
C GLU A 37 13.75 12.37 5.05
N ASP A 38 12.58 12.33 5.67
CA ASP A 38 11.49 13.29 5.45
C ASP A 38 10.71 13.47 6.75
N ASN A 39 11.00 14.58 7.41
CA ASN A 39 10.39 14.95 8.69
C ASN A 39 8.84 14.92 8.64
N SER A 40 8.24 15.22 7.50
CA SER A 40 6.77 15.19 7.33
C SER A 40 6.25 13.76 7.35
N THR A 41 6.88 12.86 6.60
CA THR A 41 6.56 11.43 6.58
C THR A 41 6.76 10.80 7.95
N GLU A 42 7.91 11.03 8.58
CA GLU A 42 8.25 10.49 9.91
C GLU A 42 7.26 10.94 10.98
N LYS A 43 6.90 12.23 10.98
CA LYS A 43 5.90 12.77 11.90
C LYS A 43 4.53 12.12 11.71
N GLN A 44 4.08 11.91 10.46
CA GLN A 44 2.80 11.26 10.18
C GLN A 44 2.80 9.79 10.64
N LEU A 45 3.89 9.04 10.39
CA LEU A 45 4.04 7.66 10.86
C LEU A 45 4.02 7.58 12.39
N SER A 46 4.71 8.51 13.05
CA SER A 46 4.72 8.62 14.52
C SER A 46 3.32 8.91 15.10
N ILE A 47 2.55 9.80 14.47
CA ILE A 47 1.18 10.11 14.87
C ILE A 47 0.28 8.87 14.73
N ILE A 48 0.39 8.14 13.63
CA ILE A 48 -0.37 6.90 13.41
C ILE A 48 -0.05 5.89 14.52
N CYS A 49 1.23 5.64 14.79
CA CYS A 49 1.63 4.69 15.83
C CYS A 49 1.21 5.11 17.24
N ALA A 50 1.30 6.40 17.56
CA ALA A 50 0.85 6.95 18.83
C ALA A 50 -0.66 6.76 19.05
N HIS A 51 -1.48 6.95 18.00
CA HIS A 51 -2.93 6.74 18.04
C HIS A 51 -3.29 5.31 18.44
N TYR A 52 -2.52 4.32 18.02
CA TYR A 52 -2.74 2.89 18.36
C TYR A 52 -1.90 2.40 19.54
N ASN A 53 -1.15 3.30 20.20
CA ASN A 53 -0.24 2.97 21.30
C ASN A 53 0.77 1.86 20.92
N ILE A 54 1.39 1.97 19.73
CA ILE A 54 2.38 1.03 19.19
C ILE A 54 3.75 1.70 19.18
N LYS A 55 4.78 0.99 19.64
CA LYS A 55 6.17 1.42 19.47
C LYS A 55 6.58 1.32 18.00
N HIS A 56 7.42 2.24 17.54
CA HIS A 56 7.89 2.21 16.15
C HIS A 56 9.36 2.60 16.03
N SER A 57 9.95 2.23 14.91
CA SER A 57 11.26 2.67 14.44
C SER A 57 11.17 3.01 12.96
N ILE A 58 12.01 3.92 12.50
CA ILE A 58 12.12 4.32 11.11
C ILE A 58 13.52 3.96 10.62
N TYR A 59 13.60 3.32 9.47
CA TYR A 59 14.82 2.90 8.78
C TYR A 59 14.82 3.47 7.37
N TYR A 60 16.02 3.66 6.82
CA TYR A 60 16.18 4.32 5.52
C TYR A 60 16.84 3.39 4.52
N GLN A 61 16.20 3.24 3.38
CA GLN A 61 16.79 2.64 2.19
C GLN A 61 17.22 3.75 1.23
N HIS A 62 18.35 4.38 1.49
CA HIS A 62 18.84 5.51 0.67
C HIS A 62 19.10 5.12 -0.79
N ASP A 63 19.58 3.89 -1.01
CA ASP A 63 19.79 3.31 -2.34
C ASP A 63 18.80 2.15 -2.55
N PRO A 64 17.74 2.33 -3.36
CA PRO A 64 16.73 1.30 -3.61
C PRO A 64 17.30 0.15 -4.44
N GLN A 65 17.70 -0.93 -3.78
CA GLN A 65 18.28 -2.12 -4.44
C GLN A 65 17.33 -3.33 -4.48
N GLY A 66 16.05 -3.14 -4.18
CA GLY A 66 15.03 -4.18 -4.20
C GLY A 66 14.41 -4.45 -2.83
N THR A 67 13.42 -5.35 -2.83
CA THR A 67 12.55 -5.62 -1.68
C THR A 67 13.27 -6.30 -0.52
N ALA A 68 14.15 -7.25 -0.79
CA ALA A 68 14.97 -7.88 0.25
C ALA A 68 15.94 -6.88 0.91
N HIS A 69 16.56 -6.00 0.11
CA HIS A 69 17.45 -4.96 0.65
C HIS A 69 16.67 -3.99 1.55
N ALA A 70 15.43 -3.60 1.16
CA ALA A 70 14.57 -2.78 2.02
C ALA A 70 14.34 -3.44 3.39
N ILE A 71 13.94 -4.71 3.41
CA ILE A 71 13.72 -5.45 4.65
C ILE A 71 15.00 -5.52 5.50
N TYR A 72 16.15 -5.71 4.87
CA TYR A 72 17.44 -5.81 5.56
C TYR A 72 17.90 -4.50 6.22
N CYS A 73 17.40 -3.33 5.78
CA CYS A 73 17.66 -2.07 6.47
C CYS A 73 17.20 -2.09 7.94
N ALA A 74 16.20 -2.91 8.26
CA ALA A 74 15.68 -3.11 9.62
C ALA A 74 16.15 -4.45 10.24
N LYS A 75 17.32 -4.98 9.87
CA LYS A 75 17.81 -6.31 10.27
C LYS A 75 17.85 -6.55 11.77
N ASP A 76 18.12 -5.52 12.56
CA ASP A 76 18.15 -5.56 14.03
C ASP A 76 16.77 -5.85 14.64
N ARG A 77 15.70 -5.73 13.86
CA ARG A 77 14.32 -6.05 14.23
C ARG A 77 13.81 -7.38 13.69
N LEU A 78 14.59 -8.06 12.88
CA LEU A 78 14.25 -9.39 12.36
C LEU A 78 14.60 -10.47 13.39
N THR A 79 13.88 -10.47 14.53
CA THR A 79 14.06 -11.43 15.61
C THR A 79 12.70 -11.90 16.12
N GLY A 80 12.58 -13.20 16.43
CA GLY A 80 11.30 -13.80 16.79
C GLY A 80 10.26 -13.72 15.68
N PRO A 81 8.96 -13.80 15.99
CA PRO A 81 7.90 -13.74 14.98
C PRO A 81 7.83 -12.37 14.31
N VAL A 82 7.90 -12.36 12.97
CA VAL A 82 7.89 -11.13 12.15
C VAL A 82 6.80 -11.21 11.08
N LEU A 83 6.05 -10.11 10.94
CA LEU A 83 5.11 -9.89 9.84
C LEU A 83 5.65 -8.76 8.95
N ILE A 84 5.88 -9.07 7.68
CA ILE A 84 6.28 -8.10 6.65
C ILE A 84 5.06 -7.74 5.83
N ILE A 85 4.82 -6.45 5.62
CA ILE A 85 3.73 -5.95 4.77
C ILE A 85 4.27 -4.84 3.87
N PHE A 86 4.07 -4.97 2.58
CA PHE A 86 4.37 -3.90 1.63
C PHE A 86 3.31 -2.80 1.74
N ALA A 87 3.78 -1.56 1.81
CA ALA A 87 2.96 -0.41 2.16
C ALA A 87 2.00 0.07 1.04
N ASP A 88 2.04 -0.58 -0.12
CA ASP A 88 1.15 -0.36 -1.27
C ASP A 88 0.08 -1.44 -1.43
N THR A 89 -0.18 -2.19 -0.36
CA THR A 89 -1.11 -3.31 -0.36
C THR A 89 -2.07 -3.21 0.84
N LEU A 90 -3.38 -3.34 0.59
CA LEU A 90 -4.41 -3.52 1.61
C LEU A 90 -5.22 -4.78 1.28
N PHE A 91 -5.72 -5.47 2.28
CA PHE A 91 -6.31 -6.79 2.11
C PHE A 91 -7.36 -7.08 3.20
N GLU A 92 -8.21 -8.07 2.94
CA GLU A 92 -9.08 -8.63 3.97
C GLU A 92 -8.70 -10.10 4.17
N THR A 93 -8.21 -10.42 5.36
CA THR A 93 -7.90 -11.78 5.79
C THR A 93 -7.85 -11.87 7.30
N ASP A 94 -8.00 -13.08 7.83
CA ASP A 94 -7.76 -13.38 9.24
C ASP A 94 -6.31 -13.84 9.41
N PHE A 95 -5.60 -13.25 10.37
CA PHE A 95 -4.22 -13.61 10.67
C PHE A 95 -4.14 -14.79 11.65
N ASN A 96 -4.58 -15.95 11.19
CA ASN A 96 -4.37 -17.22 11.88
C ASN A 96 -3.10 -17.88 11.36
N PHE A 97 -1.96 -17.54 11.97
CA PHE A 97 -0.68 -18.07 11.55
C PHE A 97 -0.51 -19.51 12.02
N PRO A 98 -0.17 -20.47 11.14
CA PRO A 98 0.09 -21.84 11.56
C PRO A 98 1.36 -21.90 12.41
N LEU A 99 1.28 -22.64 13.52
CA LEU A 99 2.41 -22.83 14.43
C LEU A 99 3.45 -23.85 13.93
N ASN A 100 3.13 -24.55 12.85
CA ASN A 100 3.91 -25.69 12.32
C ASN A 100 4.58 -25.41 10.97
N ALA A 101 4.75 -24.14 10.60
CA ALA A 101 5.50 -23.72 9.41
C ALA A 101 6.52 -22.66 9.79
N ASP A 102 7.66 -22.64 9.07
CA ASP A 102 8.70 -21.62 9.26
C ASP A 102 8.25 -20.26 8.77
N GLY A 103 7.37 -20.24 7.75
CA GLY A 103 6.76 -19.02 7.26
C GLY A 103 5.48 -19.24 6.46
N CYS A 104 4.78 -18.13 6.25
CA CYS A 104 3.55 -18.06 5.44
C CYS A 104 3.63 -16.93 4.46
N VAL A 105 3.13 -17.16 3.25
CA VAL A 105 3.06 -16.16 2.20
C VAL A 105 1.61 -16.01 1.77
N PHE A 106 1.13 -14.76 1.75
CA PHE A 106 -0.24 -14.49 1.35
C PHE A 106 -0.32 -14.30 -0.15
N VAL A 107 -1.31 -14.94 -0.75
CA VAL A 107 -1.46 -15.01 -2.20
C VAL A 107 -2.88 -14.69 -2.65
N LYS A 108 -3.00 -14.17 -3.86
CA LYS A 108 -4.26 -13.96 -4.55
C LYS A 108 -4.21 -14.60 -5.93
N GLU A 109 -5.27 -15.31 -6.29
CA GLU A 109 -5.44 -15.80 -7.65
C GLU A 109 -5.78 -14.63 -8.57
N VAL A 110 -5.00 -14.47 -9.64
CA VAL A 110 -5.11 -13.40 -10.63
C VAL A 110 -5.11 -13.98 -12.05
N ASP A 111 -5.73 -13.26 -12.99
CA ASP A 111 -5.78 -13.70 -14.40
C ASP A 111 -4.42 -13.53 -15.08
N ASP A 112 -3.69 -12.44 -14.78
CA ASP A 112 -2.35 -12.17 -15.30
C ASP A 112 -1.36 -12.01 -14.14
N PRO A 113 -0.52 -13.01 -13.87
CA PRO A 113 0.48 -12.99 -12.80
C PRO A 113 1.81 -12.35 -13.20
N SER A 114 2.01 -11.93 -14.46
CA SER A 114 3.31 -11.52 -15.01
C SER A 114 3.99 -10.35 -14.31
N ALA A 115 3.22 -9.49 -13.63
CA ALA A 115 3.73 -8.34 -12.89
C ALA A 115 4.16 -8.65 -11.45
N TYR A 116 3.90 -9.86 -10.96
CA TYR A 116 4.03 -10.24 -9.54
C TYR A 116 5.00 -11.41 -9.35
N GLY A 117 5.55 -11.53 -8.15
CA GLY A 117 6.07 -12.82 -7.70
C GLY A 117 4.93 -13.83 -7.58
N VAL A 118 5.18 -15.06 -7.91
CA VAL A 118 4.19 -16.15 -7.82
C VAL A 118 4.71 -17.31 -7.01
N VAL A 119 3.79 -18.15 -6.51
CA VAL A 119 4.12 -19.40 -5.84
C VAL A 119 3.46 -20.59 -6.57
N LYS A 120 4.18 -21.72 -6.62
CA LYS A 120 3.63 -23.02 -6.99
C LYS A 120 3.45 -23.86 -5.72
N ASN A 121 2.25 -24.40 -5.52
CA ASN A 121 1.90 -25.14 -4.32
C ASN A 121 1.65 -26.62 -4.60
N ASP A 122 1.78 -27.45 -3.56
CA ASP A 122 1.15 -28.76 -3.52
C ASP A 122 -0.35 -28.62 -3.16
N HIS A 123 -1.05 -29.75 -3.14
CA HIS A 123 -2.48 -29.84 -2.79
C HIS A 123 -2.79 -29.51 -1.32
N LYS A 124 -1.78 -29.41 -0.46
CA LYS A 124 -1.89 -29.03 0.97
C LYS A 124 -1.55 -27.56 1.22
N GLY A 125 -1.26 -26.79 0.16
CA GLY A 125 -0.87 -25.38 0.27
C GLY A 125 0.60 -25.16 0.64
N ARG A 126 1.45 -26.22 0.67
CA ARG A 126 2.88 -26.10 0.85
C ARG A 126 3.50 -25.52 -0.41
N ILE A 127 4.33 -24.51 -0.26
CA ILE A 127 5.00 -23.86 -1.38
C ILE A 127 6.16 -24.74 -1.86
N LEU A 128 6.16 -25.06 -3.14
CA LEU A 128 7.17 -25.86 -3.83
C LEU A 128 8.19 -24.99 -4.56
N GLU A 129 7.78 -23.78 -5.00
CA GLU A 129 8.60 -22.88 -5.79
C GLU A 129 8.15 -21.43 -5.61
N PHE A 130 9.13 -20.50 -5.54
CA PHE A 130 8.93 -19.05 -5.61
C PHE A 130 9.55 -18.54 -6.91
N VAL A 131 8.80 -17.77 -7.71
CA VAL A 131 9.29 -17.22 -8.97
C VAL A 131 8.93 -15.75 -9.09
N GLU A 132 9.93 -14.90 -9.32
CA GLU A 132 9.74 -13.47 -9.51
C GLU A 132 9.34 -13.16 -10.95
N LYS A 133 8.18 -12.50 -11.13
CA LYS A 133 7.67 -12.01 -12.43
C LYS A 133 7.92 -12.99 -13.57
N PRO A 134 7.27 -14.16 -13.59
CA PRO A 134 7.54 -15.22 -14.53
C PRO A 134 7.26 -14.78 -15.97
N SER A 135 8.14 -15.13 -16.91
CA SER A 135 7.96 -14.88 -18.34
C SER A 135 6.96 -15.83 -19.00
N ILE A 136 6.70 -16.97 -18.37
CA ILE A 136 5.68 -17.95 -18.74
C ILE A 136 4.76 -18.19 -17.55
N ASN A 137 3.50 -18.48 -17.80
CA ASN A 137 2.57 -18.74 -16.70
C ASN A 137 2.91 -20.08 -16.01
N ILE A 138 3.49 -19.98 -14.79
CA ILE A 138 3.81 -21.12 -13.93
C ILE A 138 2.69 -21.36 -12.91
N SER A 139 2.06 -20.26 -12.45
CA SER A 139 1.00 -20.28 -11.46
C SER A 139 0.24 -18.95 -11.47
N ASN A 140 -1.06 -18.98 -11.24
CA ASN A 140 -1.90 -17.80 -11.07
C ASN A 140 -1.92 -17.27 -9.62
N LEU A 141 -1.15 -17.86 -8.71
CA LEU A 141 -1.09 -17.47 -7.31
C LEU A 141 -0.06 -16.36 -7.11
N ALA A 142 -0.50 -15.10 -7.31
CA ALA A 142 0.33 -13.91 -7.11
C ALA A 142 0.59 -13.65 -5.62
N ILE A 143 1.82 -13.34 -5.27
CA ILE A 143 2.22 -12.91 -3.94
C ILE A 143 1.74 -11.47 -3.73
N VAL A 144 1.02 -11.22 -2.64
CA VAL A 144 0.39 -9.92 -2.39
C VAL A 144 1.23 -8.98 -1.51
N GLY A 145 2.49 -9.33 -1.24
CA GLY A 145 3.37 -8.49 -0.44
C GLY A 145 3.15 -8.60 1.07
N ILE A 146 2.64 -9.74 1.54
CA ILE A 146 2.45 -10.05 2.96
C ILE A 146 3.13 -11.38 3.27
N TYR A 147 4.01 -11.36 4.29
CA TYR A 147 4.80 -12.52 4.67
C TYR A 147 4.88 -12.62 6.19
N TYR A 148 4.70 -13.80 6.72
CA TYR A 148 4.92 -14.10 8.12
C TYR A 148 6.07 -15.08 8.27
N PHE A 149 6.93 -14.85 9.24
CA PHE A 149 8.02 -15.74 9.62
C PHE A 149 7.89 -16.05 11.12
N SER A 150 8.02 -17.32 11.46
CA SER A 150 8.04 -17.77 12.86
C SER A 150 9.28 -17.27 13.60
N GLU A 151 10.38 -17.09 12.86
CA GLU A 151 11.66 -16.57 13.36
C GLU A 151 12.33 -15.66 12.30
N GLY A 152 12.38 -14.38 12.60
CA GLY A 152 12.89 -13.35 11.68
C GLY A 152 14.40 -13.47 11.39
N THR A 153 15.19 -14.06 12.29
CA THR A 153 16.62 -14.27 12.07
C THR A 153 16.90 -15.18 10.88
N MET A 154 16.01 -16.14 10.58
CA MET A 154 16.13 -16.97 9.37
C MET A 154 16.05 -16.12 8.11
N LEU A 155 15.09 -15.19 8.06
CA LEU A 155 14.94 -14.26 6.95
C LEU A 155 16.16 -13.32 6.85
N ALA A 156 16.62 -12.77 7.98
CA ALA A 156 17.82 -11.90 7.99
C ALA A 156 19.04 -12.60 7.41
N ASN A 157 19.26 -13.86 7.79
CA ASN A 157 20.38 -14.67 7.29
C ASN A 157 20.25 -14.95 5.79
N ALA A 158 19.06 -15.32 5.31
CA ALA A 158 18.81 -15.55 3.89
C ALA A 158 19.01 -14.28 3.06
N ILE A 159 18.52 -13.13 3.55
CA ILE A 159 18.76 -11.84 2.87
C ILE A 159 20.26 -11.48 2.88
N ASN A 160 20.95 -11.65 4.01
CA ASN A 160 22.38 -11.42 4.06
C ASN A 160 23.15 -12.28 3.04
N TYR A 161 22.75 -13.54 2.90
CA TYR A 161 23.35 -14.44 1.91
C TYR A 161 23.18 -13.93 0.48
N ILE A 162 21.98 -13.54 0.06
CA ILE A 162 21.78 -13.02 -1.31
C ILE A 162 22.49 -11.68 -1.55
N LEU A 163 22.58 -10.81 -0.53
CA LEU A 163 23.32 -9.55 -0.62
C LEU A 163 24.83 -9.79 -0.78
N THR A 164 25.40 -10.64 0.07
CA THR A 164 26.85 -10.96 0.07
C THR A 164 27.28 -11.64 -1.22
N ASN A 165 26.45 -12.57 -1.74
CA ASN A 165 26.73 -13.31 -2.98
C ASN A 165 26.22 -12.57 -4.23
N LYS A 166 25.67 -11.36 -4.09
CA LYS A 166 25.17 -10.52 -5.20
C LYS A 166 24.11 -11.23 -6.07
N LEU A 167 23.27 -12.04 -5.45
CA LEU A 167 22.22 -12.79 -6.14
C LEU A 167 21.01 -11.89 -6.41
N LYS A 168 21.03 -11.25 -7.57
CA LYS A 168 19.93 -10.38 -8.06
C LYS A 168 19.03 -11.13 -9.02
N ASP A 169 17.72 -10.86 -8.95
CA ASP A 169 16.74 -11.26 -9.95
C ASP A 169 16.10 -10.00 -10.54
N LYS A 170 15.96 -9.93 -11.88
CA LYS A 170 15.51 -8.73 -12.62
C LYS A 170 16.28 -7.44 -12.24
N GLY A 171 17.56 -7.58 -11.88
CA GLY A 171 18.44 -6.47 -11.50
C GLY A 171 18.35 -6.01 -10.05
N GLU A 172 17.48 -6.59 -9.23
CA GLU A 172 17.24 -6.22 -7.83
C GLU A 172 17.40 -7.41 -6.87
N TYR A 173 17.65 -7.12 -5.59
CA TYR A 173 17.60 -8.13 -4.53
C TYR A 173 16.13 -8.35 -4.12
N GLN A 174 15.52 -9.39 -4.68
CA GLN A 174 14.12 -9.72 -4.45
C GLN A 174 13.94 -10.59 -3.21
N ILE A 175 12.84 -10.35 -2.46
CA ILE A 175 12.49 -11.22 -1.33
C ILE A 175 12.21 -12.66 -1.80
N THR A 176 11.63 -12.83 -2.99
CA THR A 176 11.35 -14.12 -3.60
C THR A 176 12.62 -14.96 -3.78
N THR A 177 13.75 -14.34 -4.11
CA THR A 177 15.07 -15.02 -4.19
C THR A 177 15.52 -15.52 -2.80
N ALA A 178 15.33 -14.71 -1.76
CA ALA A 178 15.67 -15.15 -0.39
C ALA A 178 14.76 -16.29 0.07
N LEU A 179 13.45 -16.22 -0.22
CA LEU A 179 12.48 -17.25 0.12
C LEU A 179 12.78 -18.58 -0.60
N GLU A 180 13.15 -18.52 -1.89
CA GLU A 180 13.52 -19.71 -2.65
C GLU A 180 14.76 -20.38 -2.07
N ASN A 181 15.77 -19.61 -1.65
CA ASN A 181 16.95 -20.16 -0.97
C ASN A 181 16.57 -20.79 0.38
N MET A 182 15.78 -20.12 1.21
CA MET A 182 15.33 -20.67 2.51
C MET A 182 14.58 -22.00 2.30
N LYS A 183 13.68 -22.07 1.31
CA LYS A 183 12.96 -23.31 0.97
C LYS A 183 13.93 -24.43 0.51
N ASN A 184 14.95 -24.10 -0.29
CA ASN A 184 15.95 -25.06 -0.76
C ASN A 184 16.87 -25.55 0.37
N GLU A 185 17.01 -24.77 1.45
CA GLU A 185 17.65 -25.19 2.71
C GLU A 185 16.76 -26.04 3.62
N GLY A 186 15.53 -26.32 3.20
CA GLY A 186 14.59 -27.21 3.88
C GLY A 186 13.52 -26.54 4.73
N LEU A 187 13.45 -25.19 4.76
CA LEU A 187 12.41 -24.48 5.48
C LEU A 187 11.06 -24.67 4.77
N GLN A 188 10.00 -24.76 5.56
CA GLN A 188 8.65 -25.04 5.07
C GLN A 188 7.80 -23.76 5.04
N PHE A 189 7.30 -23.41 3.87
CA PHE A 189 6.39 -22.31 3.66
C PHE A 189 5.01 -22.79 3.26
N LEU A 190 3.98 -22.11 3.80
CA LEU A 190 2.59 -22.30 3.42
C LEU A 190 2.07 -21.05 2.72
N SER A 191 1.20 -21.24 1.73
CA SER A 191 0.48 -20.15 1.11
C SER A 191 -0.92 -19.99 1.70
N PHE A 192 -1.34 -18.76 1.91
CA PHE A 192 -2.68 -18.40 2.38
C PHE A 192 -3.37 -17.54 1.34
N LYS A 193 -4.51 -18.00 0.83
CA LYS A 193 -5.34 -17.21 -0.08
C LYS A 193 -6.05 -16.10 0.69
N ILE A 194 -5.94 -14.86 0.20
CA ILE A 194 -6.72 -13.73 0.72
C ILE A 194 -8.02 -13.55 -0.04
N ASN A 195 -9.05 -13.06 0.66
CA ASN A 195 -10.37 -12.85 0.06
C ASN A 195 -10.39 -11.62 -0.84
N LYS A 196 -9.95 -10.48 -0.32
CA LYS A 196 -9.89 -9.21 -1.04
C LYS A 196 -8.50 -8.62 -1.04
N TRP A 197 -8.10 -8.08 -2.16
CA TRP A 197 -6.84 -7.39 -2.37
C TRP A 197 -7.09 -6.04 -3.03
N PHE A 198 -6.50 -5.01 -2.43
CA PHE A 198 -6.50 -3.65 -2.93
C PHE A 198 -5.05 -3.26 -3.20
N ASP A 199 -4.71 -3.15 -4.46
CA ASP A 199 -3.38 -2.76 -4.92
C ASP A 199 -3.33 -1.24 -5.11
N PHE A 200 -2.26 -0.60 -4.62
CA PHE A 200 -1.99 0.84 -4.74
C PHE A 200 -0.67 1.12 -5.46
N GLY A 201 -0.08 0.15 -6.10
CA GLY A 201 1.23 0.22 -6.73
C GLY A 201 1.28 1.21 -7.91
N THR A 202 0.19 1.35 -8.67
CA THR A 202 0.07 2.27 -9.81
C THR A 202 -1.06 3.29 -9.60
N PRO A 203 -1.07 4.44 -10.31
CA PRO A 203 -2.19 5.39 -10.25
C PRO A 203 -3.53 4.75 -10.63
N LYS A 204 -3.54 3.83 -11.59
CA LYS A 204 -4.74 3.12 -12.04
C LYS A 204 -5.28 2.21 -10.92
N THR A 205 -4.42 1.32 -10.39
CA THR A 205 -4.84 0.38 -9.34
C THR A 205 -5.21 1.10 -8.05
N LEU A 206 -4.59 2.26 -7.76
CA LEU A 206 -4.96 3.13 -6.65
C LEU A 206 -6.38 3.68 -6.79
N LEU A 207 -6.77 4.20 -7.98
CA LEU A 207 -8.13 4.67 -8.24
C LEU A 207 -9.15 3.52 -8.19
N ASP A 208 -8.83 2.37 -8.77
CA ASP A 208 -9.70 1.18 -8.74
C ASP A 208 -9.94 0.70 -7.30
N SER A 209 -8.89 0.69 -6.47
CA SER A 209 -8.97 0.35 -5.05
C SER A 209 -9.74 1.39 -4.25
N HIS A 210 -9.53 2.68 -4.53
CA HIS A 210 -10.30 3.79 -3.95
C HIS A 210 -11.81 3.65 -4.21
N HIS A 211 -12.22 3.33 -5.44
CA HIS A 211 -13.64 3.12 -5.78
C HIS A 211 -14.25 1.97 -4.96
N LYS A 212 -13.52 0.86 -4.82
CA LYS A 212 -13.96 -0.30 -4.03
C LYS A 212 -14.12 0.06 -2.55
N ILE A 213 -13.16 0.81 -1.98
CA ILE A 213 -13.18 1.25 -0.58
C ILE A 213 -14.36 2.20 -0.33
N LEU A 214 -14.57 3.21 -1.18
CA LEU A 214 -15.68 4.14 -1.06
C LEU A 214 -17.04 3.42 -1.12
N LYS A 215 -17.20 2.46 -2.04
CA LYS A 215 -18.41 1.66 -2.16
C LYS A 215 -18.67 0.81 -0.92
N GLN A 216 -17.61 0.28 -0.31
CA GLN A 216 -17.71 -0.57 0.88
C GLN A 216 -18.02 0.24 2.14
N GLU A 217 -17.37 1.40 2.32
CA GLU A 217 -17.54 2.26 3.49
C GLU A 217 -18.81 3.10 3.43
N ASN A 218 -19.28 3.41 2.21
CA ASN A 218 -20.48 4.20 1.93
C ASN A 218 -20.62 5.43 2.83
N PRO A 219 -19.69 6.42 2.76
CA PRO A 219 -19.66 7.54 3.69
C PRO A 219 -20.93 8.39 3.61
N THR A 220 -21.33 8.98 4.74
CA THR A 220 -22.46 9.91 4.80
C THR A 220 -22.13 11.19 4.04
N ILE A 221 -23.08 11.64 3.21
CA ILE A 221 -22.91 12.81 2.35
C ILE A 221 -23.45 14.06 3.05
N LYS A 222 -22.69 15.16 2.97
CA LYS A 222 -23.08 16.50 3.40
C LYS A 222 -23.67 17.27 2.21
N SER A 223 -24.59 18.19 2.46
CA SER A 223 -25.11 19.11 1.45
C SER A 223 -24.26 20.37 1.34
N PHE A 224 -24.10 20.93 0.15
CA PHE A 224 -23.36 22.14 -0.14
C PHE A 224 -24.16 23.05 -1.07
N VAL A 225 -23.84 24.36 -1.06
CA VAL A 225 -24.55 25.40 -1.83
C VAL A 225 -24.42 25.13 -3.34
N ASP A 226 -25.54 25.15 -4.05
CA ASP A 226 -25.64 24.98 -5.51
C ASP A 226 -24.79 23.81 -6.05
N THR A 227 -24.69 22.71 -5.28
CA THR A 227 -23.80 21.60 -5.57
C THR A 227 -24.55 20.29 -5.65
N ILE A 228 -24.28 19.52 -6.69
CA ILE A 228 -24.80 18.15 -6.87
C ILE A 228 -23.71 17.15 -6.44
N ILE A 229 -24.06 16.26 -5.51
CA ILE A 229 -23.15 15.20 -5.09
C ILE A 229 -23.75 13.84 -5.48
N THR A 230 -22.97 13.08 -6.26
CA THR A 230 -23.32 11.72 -6.69
C THR A 230 -22.51 10.70 -5.91
N PRO A 231 -23.13 9.84 -5.08
CA PRO A 231 -22.43 8.80 -4.31
C PRO A 231 -21.72 7.76 -5.18
N PRO A 232 -20.75 7.03 -4.62
CA PRO A 232 -20.14 7.18 -3.31
C PRO A 232 -19.11 8.31 -3.29
N CYS A 233 -19.12 9.14 -2.27
CA CYS A 233 -18.15 10.22 -2.07
C CYS A 233 -17.77 10.33 -0.61
N TYR A 234 -16.50 10.65 -0.33
CA TYR A 234 -16.02 11.06 0.98
C TYR A 234 -15.62 12.53 0.95
N ILE A 235 -16.17 13.33 1.87
CA ILE A 235 -15.87 14.75 1.99
C ILE A 235 -15.49 15.03 3.44
N ALA A 236 -14.24 15.41 3.65
CA ALA A 236 -13.67 15.66 4.96
C ALA A 236 -14.24 16.93 5.63
N ASP A 237 -13.88 17.14 6.90
CA ASP A 237 -14.23 18.36 7.63
C ASP A 237 -13.46 19.57 7.11
N GLY A 238 -14.10 20.76 7.21
CA GLY A 238 -13.51 22.01 6.74
C GLY A 238 -13.54 22.19 5.21
N VAL A 239 -14.12 21.26 4.45
CA VAL A 239 -14.30 21.38 3.00
C VAL A 239 -15.40 22.35 2.69
N LYS A 240 -15.20 23.24 1.70
CA LYS A 240 -16.19 24.17 1.13
C LYS A 240 -16.38 23.86 -0.34
N ILE A 241 -17.63 23.70 -0.77
CA ILE A 241 -17.96 23.42 -2.18
C ILE A 241 -19.11 24.32 -2.57
N GLU A 242 -19.01 24.92 -3.74
CA GLU A 242 -20.06 25.80 -4.28
C GLU A 242 -20.17 25.64 -5.80
N GLY A 243 -21.39 25.62 -6.33
CA GLY A 243 -21.67 25.64 -7.77
C GLY A 243 -21.04 24.47 -8.54
N SER A 244 -20.94 23.27 -7.92
CA SER A 244 -20.12 22.19 -8.45
C SER A 244 -20.88 20.87 -8.59
N LYS A 245 -20.30 19.95 -9.39
CA LYS A 245 -20.77 18.55 -9.50
C LYS A 245 -19.67 17.62 -9.00
N ILE A 246 -19.92 16.89 -7.93
CA ILE A 246 -18.93 16.01 -7.28
C ILE A 246 -19.42 14.57 -7.31
N GLY A 247 -18.59 13.67 -7.77
CA GLY A 247 -18.89 12.24 -7.83
C GLY A 247 -19.33 11.72 -9.20
N PRO A 248 -19.50 10.40 -9.31
CA PRO A 248 -19.25 9.41 -8.27
C PRO A 248 -17.76 9.16 -8.02
N ASN A 249 -17.48 8.39 -6.96
CA ASN A 249 -16.13 7.92 -6.61
C ASN A 249 -15.13 9.07 -6.36
N VAL A 250 -15.44 9.98 -5.46
CA VAL A 250 -14.58 11.11 -5.11
C VAL A 250 -14.26 11.11 -3.63
N SER A 251 -12.98 11.30 -3.29
CA SER A 251 -12.53 11.63 -1.93
C SER A 251 -11.94 13.03 -1.92
N ILE A 252 -12.39 13.87 -0.98
CA ILE A 252 -11.90 15.24 -0.79
C ILE A 252 -11.34 15.38 0.62
N GLY A 253 -10.07 15.74 0.70
CA GLY A 253 -9.32 15.94 1.94
C GLY A 253 -9.69 17.24 2.65
N LYS A 254 -9.25 17.37 3.91
CA LYS A 254 -9.61 18.47 4.82
C LYS A 254 -9.25 19.85 4.25
N ASN A 255 -10.04 20.87 4.64
CA ASN A 255 -9.77 22.29 4.36
C ASN A 255 -9.61 22.59 2.86
N THR A 256 -10.23 21.85 1.99
CA THR A 256 -10.21 22.03 0.54
C THR A 256 -11.39 22.89 0.09
N ASN A 257 -11.14 23.85 -0.80
CA ASN A 257 -12.16 24.70 -1.41
C ASN A 257 -12.34 24.28 -2.87
N ILE A 258 -13.59 24.11 -3.30
CA ILE A 258 -13.92 23.75 -4.69
C ILE A 258 -15.06 24.66 -5.17
N THR A 259 -14.85 25.34 -6.28
CA THR A 259 -15.88 26.22 -6.87
C THR A 259 -16.04 25.95 -8.37
N SER A 260 -17.28 26.01 -8.87
CA SER A 260 -17.63 25.93 -10.30
C SER A 260 -16.94 24.76 -11.03
N SER A 261 -16.86 23.58 -10.39
CA SER A 261 -16.07 22.45 -10.89
C SER A 261 -16.91 21.17 -11.07
N GLU A 262 -16.45 20.29 -11.99
CA GLU A 262 -16.97 18.94 -12.16
C GLU A 262 -15.86 17.92 -11.87
N ILE A 263 -16.03 17.11 -10.82
CA ILE A 263 -15.00 16.18 -10.34
C ILE A 263 -15.63 14.80 -10.16
N LYS A 264 -15.07 13.78 -10.82
CA LYS A 264 -15.47 12.38 -10.72
C LYS A 264 -14.30 11.42 -10.71
N ASN A 265 -14.45 10.23 -10.12
CA ASN A 265 -13.39 9.20 -10.06
C ASN A 265 -12.04 9.75 -9.60
N THR A 266 -12.01 10.62 -8.60
CA THR A 266 -10.85 11.45 -8.28
C THR A 266 -10.56 11.47 -6.78
N ILE A 267 -9.28 11.49 -6.46
CA ILE A 267 -8.77 11.69 -5.10
C ILE A 267 -8.18 13.11 -5.04
N VAL A 268 -8.72 13.96 -4.18
CA VAL A 268 -8.19 15.27 -3.84
C VAL A 268 -7.68 15.22 -2.40
N GLN A 269 -6.39 15.47 -2.21
CA GLN A 269 -5.82 15.55 -0.87
C GLN A 269 -6.18 16.87 -0.19
N SER A 270 -5.61 17.13 0.99
CA SER A 270 -6.00 18.25 1.87
C SER A 270 -5.43 19.59 1.43
N ASN A 271 -6.08 20.67 1.88
CA ASN A 271 -5.67 22.08 1.70
C ASN A 271 -5.56 22.53 0.23
N CYS A 272 -6.40 22.01 -0.63
CA CYS A 272 -6.44 22.38 -2.04
C CYS A 272 -7.42 23.55 -2.28
N ASN A 273 -7.15 24.34 -3.32
CA ASN A 273 -8.03 25.38 -3.84
C ASN A 273 -8.27 25.13 -5.33
N ILE A 274 -9.50 24.77 -5.71
CA ILE A 274 -9.83 24.28 -7.05
C ILE A 274 -10.99 25.10 -7.60
N LYS A 275 -10.78 25.75 -8.77
CA LYS A 275 -11.77 26.57 -9.41
C LYS A 275 -11.91 26.25 -10.90
N GLY A 276 -13.13 26.03 -11.38
CA GLY A 276 -13.44 25.82 -12.79
C GLY A 276 -12.89 24.52 -13.37
N ALA A 277 -12.59 23.51 -12.53
CA ALA A 277 -11.94 22.28 -12.94
C ALA A 277 -12.92 21.26 -13.53
N HIS A 278 -12.41 20.44 -14.46
CA HIS A 278 -13.06 19.23 -14.95
C HIS A 278 -12.10 18.05 -14.75
N PHE A 279 -12.18 17.38 -13.58
CA PHE A 279 -11.32 16.26 -13.26
C PHE A 279 -12.05 14.91 -13.37
N ASN A 280 -11.42 13.97 -14.05
CA ASN A 280 -11.86 12.59 -14.12
C ASN A 280 -10.63 11.67 -14.05
N ASN A 281 -10.72 10.59 -13.26
CA ASN A 281 -9.63 9.63 -13.06
C ASN A 281 -8.32 10.30 -12.61
N SER A 282 -8.40 11.23 -11.65
CA SER A 282 -7.29 12.09 -11.26
C SER A 282 -6.89 11.89 -9.80
N ILE A 283 -5.64 12.21 -9.49
CA ILE A 283 -5.09 12.20 -8.13
C ILE A 283 -4.38 13.53 -7.92
N LEU A 284 -4.89 14.33 -6.99
CA LEU A 284 -4.31 15.62 -6.62
C LEU A 284 -3.66 15.50 -5.24
N GLY A 285 -2.42 15.99 -5.13
CA GLY A 285 -1.68 16.06 -3.87
C GLY A 285 -2.22 17.11 -2.90
N ASN A 286 -1.55 17.28 -1.76
CA ASN A 286 -1.87 18.37 -0.84
C ASN A 286 -1.45 19.74 -1.40
N PHE A 287 -2.15 20.78 -0.98
CA PHE A 287 -1.85 22.19 -1.32
C PHE A 287 -1.88 22.50 -2.82
N VAL A 288 -2.67 21.75 -3.60
CA VAL A 288 -2.84 22.03 -5.02
C VAL A 288 -3.70 23.27 -5.19
N GLU A 289 -3.19 24.24 -5.92
CA GLU A 289 -3.94 25.39 -6.42
C GLU A 289 -4.21 25.19 -7.92
N TYR A 290 -5.49 25.20 -8.29
CA TYR A 290 -5.93 25.08 -9.67
C TYR A 290 -7.02 26.11 -9.95
N ASP A 291 -6.75 27.00 -10.91
CA ASP A 291 -7.74 27.91 -11.50
C ASP A 291 -7.74 27.68 -13.02
N ARG A 292 -8.90 27.48 -13.62
CA ARG A 292 -9.00 27.27 -15.07
C ARG A 292 -8.42 28.44 -15.89
N ASP A 293 -8.48 29.64 -15.34
CA ASP A 293 -8.05 30.87 -15.99
C ASP A 293 -6.59 31.25 -15.63
N PHE A 294 -5.75 30.25 -15.31
CA PHE A 294 -4.35 30.48 -14.93
C PHE A 294 -3.56 31.20 -16.04
N LYS A 295 -2.76 32.18 -15.64
CA LYS A 295 -1.83 32.90 -16.54
C LYS A 295 -0.40 32.34 -16.45
N ASP A 296 -0.02 31.87 -15.29
CA ASP A 296 1.30 31.31 -14.99
C ASP A 296 1.17 29.87 -14.55
N VAL A 297 2.03 28.99 -15.08
CA VAL A 297 2.04 27.58 -14.76
C VAL A 297 3.40 27.18 -14.23
N ASN A 298 3.44 26.64 -13.01
CA ASN A 298 4.62 25.97 -12.48
C ASN A 298 4.33 24.45 -12.41
N ILE A 299 4.97 23.71 -13.32
CA ILE A 299 4.76 22.26 -13.47
C ILE A 299 6.03 21.53 -13.08
N GLY A 300 5.94 20.68 -12.08
CA GLY A 300 7.07 19.87 -11.62
C GLY A 300 7.36 18.68 -12.53
N ASP A 301 8.45 17.98 -12.23
CA ASP A 301 8.88 16.79 -12.96
C ASP A 301 7.80 15.71 -12.99
N TYR A 302 7.70 14.99 -14.11
CA TYR A 302 6.75 13.89 -14.35
C TYR A 302 5.27 14.28 -14.37
N SER A 303 4.92 15.57 -14.40
CA SER A 303 3.52 16.00 -14.56
C SER A 303 2.99 15.59 -15.94
N LYS A 304 1.80 15.02 -15.98
CA LYS A 304 1.12 14.61 -17.23
C LYS A 304 -0.27 15.22 -17.26
N PHE A 305 -0.51 16.10 -18.23
CA PHE A 305 -1.83 16.61 -18.58
C PHE A 305 -2.30 15.86 -19.84
N LYS A 306 -3.42 15.13 -19.74
CA LYS A 306 -4.00 14.38 -20.87
C LYS A 306 -5.45 14.79 -21.04
#